data_8f2441f3c72f1c861bdc7d2dc640fd79
#
_entry.id   8f2441f3c72f1c861bdc7d2dc640fd79
#
_cell.length_a   1.000
_cell.length_b   1.000
_cell.length_c   1.000
_cell.angle_alpha   90.00
_cell.angle_beta   90.00
_cell.angle_gamma   90.00
#
_symmetry.space_group_name_H-M   'P 1'
#
loop_
_entity.id
_entity.type
_entity.pdbx_description
1 polymer ?
#
loop_
_entity_poly.entity_id
_entity_poly.type
_entity_poly.pdbx_seq_one_letter_code
_entity_poly.pdbx_strand_id
1 'polypeptide(L)'
;MDRLVEKAVESGICCGTLVNYGNTGRLDHFVEIAAHQGCIALITNGRGGGGRVAPFGGREGVMGTNPIAAGVLTGEGSPFVMDFSTSMIANGQFFQALTNGLALPPGFVRDKNGKSITSPANFMDGGTMLPFGGHKGYCIGLLTCLLGALNGDFSTDDSAMRGMYMQVIQMDALIDCEQYQGFVRSFLNFVQAANPASGFNEVLVPGQSASRIRDKRLEDGIELPDAVFQQLVEWGKKLGVEIPS
;
A
#
# COMPACT_ATOMS: atom_id res chain seq x y z
N MET A 1 11.64 -4.42 -9.26
CA MET A 1 12.45 -3.56 -8.35
C MET A 1 13.94 -3.69 -8.66
N ASP A 2 14.48 -4.89 -8.77
CA ASP A 2 15.92 -5.15 -8.98
C ASP A 2 16.54 -4.33 -10.13
N ARG A 3 15.89 -4.26 -11.28
CA ARG A 3 16.35 -3.44 -12.43
C ARG A 3 16.46 -1.95 -12.12
N LEU A 4 15.64 -1.41 -11.22
CA LEU A 4 15.74 -0.02 -10.79
C LEU A 4 16.88 0.16 -9.78
N VAL A 5 17.08 -0.80 -8.89
CA VAL A 5 18.19 -0.81 -7.95
C VAL A 5 19.53 -0.88 -8.70
N GLU A 6 19.70 -1.81 -9.64
CA GLU A 6 20.90 -1.91 -10.49
C GLU A 6 21.25 -0.55 -11.12
N LYS A 7 20.26 0.10 -11.73
CA LYS A 7 20.46 1.40 -12.35
C LYS A 7 20.71 2.52 -11.34
N ALA A 8 20.06 2.49 -10.19
CA ALA A 8 20.29 3.50 -9.15
C ALA A 8 21.69 3.39 -8.55
N VAL A 9 22.24 2.19 -8.42
CA VAL A 9 23.63 1.97 -7.99
C VAL A 9 24.62 2.61 -8.97
N GLU A 10 24.35 2.57 -10.28
CA GLU A 10 25.22 3.18 -11.29
C GLU A 10 25.07 4.70 -11.38
N SER A 11 23.87 5.25 -11.20
CA SER A 11 23.54 6.65 -11.48
C SER A 11 23.17 7.49 -10.26
N GLY A 12 23.15 6.88 -9.07
CA GLY A 12 22.72 7.51 -7.81
C GLY A 12 21.19 7.54 -7.62
N ILE A 13 20.44 7.64 -8.70
CA ILE A 13 18.96 7.66 -8.69
C ILE A 13 18.41 7.05 -9.98
N CYS A 14 17.33 6.29 -9.86
CA CYS A 14 16.61 5.78 -11.01
C CYS A 14 15.09 5.88 -10.78
N CYS A 15 14.36 6.24 -11.84
CA CYS A 15 12.91 6.22 -11.87
C CYS A 15 12.42 5.30 -12.99
N GLY A 16 11.24 4.73 -12.79
CA GLY A 16 10.58 3.90 -13.79
C GLY A 16 9.08 3.88 -13.63
N THR A 17 8.40 3.50 -14.68
CA THR A 17 6.96 3.28 -14.68
C THR A 17 6.65 1.84 -15.07
N LEU A 18 5.53 1.31 -14.59
CA LEU A 18 5.05 -0.01 -14.95
C LEU A 18 3.71 0.13 -15.68
N VAL A 19 3.59 -0.57 -16.80
CA VAL A 19 2.39 -0.60 -17.64
C VAL A 19 1.85 -2.03 -17.75
N ASN A 20 0.59 -2.20 -18.09
CA ASN A 20 -0.03 -3.50 -18.37
C ASN A 20 0.15 -4.53 -17.23
N TYR A 21 -0.06 -4.10 -16.00
CA TYR A 21 0.04 -4.97 -14.83
C TYR A 21 -1.33 -5.23 -14.19
N GLY A 22 -1.44 -6.36 -13.52
CA GLY A 22 -2.63 -6.73 -12.76
C GLY A 22 -2.61 -6.24 -11.31
N ASN A 23 -3.08 -7.07 -10.40
CA ASN A 23 -2.97 -6.81 -8.97
C ASN A 23 -1.52 -7.05 -8.51
N THR A 24 -0.93 -6.06 -7.90
CA THR A 24 0.46 -6.09 -7.40
C THR A 24 0.59 -6.64 -5.98
N GLY A 25 -0.52 -6.92 -5.32
CA GLY A 25 -0.51 -7.23 -3.90
C GLY A 25 -0.10 -6.01 -3.05
N ARG A 26 0.75 -6.23 -2.07
CA ARG A 26 1.29 -5.19 -1.19
C ARG A 26 2.52 -4.53 -1.82
N LEU A 27 2.59 -3.20 -1.79
CA LEU A 27 3.72 -2.46 -2.34
C LEU A 27 4.94 -2.49 -1.42
N ASP A 28 4.74 -2.70 -0.12
CA ASP A 28 5.80 -2.79 0.88
C ASP A 28 6.88 -3.82 0.53
N HIS A 29 6.51 -4.97 -0.02
CA HIS A 29 7.47 -5.98 -0.46
C HIS A 29 8.52 -5.44 -1.43
N PHE A 30 8.10 -4.61 -2.38
CA PHE A 30 9.01 -4.07 -3.39
C PHE A 30 9.95 -2.99 -2.82
N VAL A 31 9.46 -2.13 -1.92
CA VAL A 31 10.31 -1.13 -1.28
C VAL A 31 11.26 -1.76 -0.25
N GLU A 32 10.86 -2.86 0.39
CA GLU A 32 11.70 -3.66 1.28
C GLU A 32 12.89 -4.28 0.52
N ILE A 33 12.66 -4.81 -0.70
CA ILE A 33 13.73 -5.33 -1.57
C ILE A 33 14.80 -4.26 -1.83
N ALA A 34 14.40 -3.04 -2.17
CA ALA A 34 15.34 -1.95 -2.42
C ALA A 34 16.06 -1.51 -1.14
N ALA A 35 15.34 -1.44 0.00
CA ALA A 35 15.92 -1.08 1.28
C ALA A 35 17.04 -2.03 1.69
N HIS A 36 16.83 -3.33 1.56
CA HIS A 36 17.86 -4.34 1.85
C HIS A 36 19.10 -4.27 0.94
N GLN A 37 19.00 -3.60 -0.19
CA GLN A 37 20.10 -3.36 -1.12
C GLN A 37 20.74 -1.97 -0.96
N GLY A 38 20.53 -1.31 0.19
CA GLY A 38 21.15 -0.01 0.48
C GLY A 38 20.50 1.16 -0.27
N CYS A 39 19.27 1.02 -0.70
CA CYS A 39 18.54 2.05 -1.42
C CYS A 39 17.32 2.54 -0.63
N ILE A 40 16.91 3.77 -0.90
CA ILE A 40 15.59 4.29 -0.53
C ILE A 40 14.68 4.08 -1.73
N ALA A 41 13.50 3.49 -1.53
CA ALA A 41 12.51 3.35 -2.58
C ALA A 41 11.20 4.05 -2.26
N LEU A 42 10.59 4.63 -3.29
CA LEU A 42 9.25 5.17 -3.29
C LEU A 42 8.46 4.54 -4.43
N ILE A 43 7.25 4.07 -4.13
CA ILE A 43 6.32 3.53 -5.12
C ILE A 43 4.98 4.21 -4.96
N THR A 44 4.37 4.62 -6.06
CA THR A 44 2.98 5.07 -6.12
C THR A 44 2.23 4.27 -7.16
N ASN A 45 0.97 3.93 -6.87
CA ASN A 45 0.10 3.26 -7.82
C ASN A 45 -1.19 4.08 -7.97
N GLY A 46 -1.27 4.84 -9.05
CA GLY A 46 -2.39 5.72 -9.34
C GLY A 46 -3.40 5.08 -10.27
N ARG A 47 -4.68 5.26 -9.97
CA ARG A 47 -5.80 4.99 -10.87
C ARG A 47 -6.72 6.20 -10.90
N GLY A 48 -6.88 6.78 -12.07
CA GLY A 48 -7.94 7.72 -12.41
C GLY A 48 -9.03 7.01 -13.22
N GLY A 49 -10.24 7.54 -13.24
CA GLY A 49 -11.38 6.93 -13.94
C GLY A 49 -11.92 5.66 -13.25
N GLY A 50 -13.21 5.41 -13.28
CA GLY A 50 -13.86 4.18 -12.80
C GLY A 50 -13.53 3.74 -11.37
N GLY A 51 -13.03 4.64 -10.55
CA GLY A 51 -12.62 4.35 -9.17
C GLY A 51 -13.76 4.43 -8.17
N ARG A 52 -13.50 3.98 -6.96
CA ARG A 52 -14.48 3.98 -5.86
C ARG A 52 -14.24 5.07 -4.82
N VAL A 53 -13.19 5.86 -4.97
CA VAL A 53 -12.84 6.93 -4.03
C VAL A 53 -13.34 8.26 -4.57
N ALA A 54 -14.14 8.96 -3.79
CA ALA A 54 -14.61 10.30 -4.13
C ALA A 54 -13.50 11.33 -3.90
N PRO A 55 -13.39 12.37 -4.75
CA PRO A 55 -12.54 13.51 -4.44
C PRO A 55 -13.04 14.23 -3.20
N PHE A 56 -12.16 14.98 -2.54
CA PHE A 56 -12.57 15.81 -1.41
C PHE A 56 -13.62 16.85 -1.86
N GLY A 57 -14.77 16.85 -1.20
CA GLY A 57 -15.92 17.67 -1.60
C GLY A 57 -16.81 17.05 -2.69
N GLY A 58 -16.37 15.97 -3.34
CA GLY A 58 -17.16 15.25 -4.33
C GLY A 58 -18.04 14.15 -3.74
N ARG A 59 -18.95 13.63 -4.55
CA ARG A 59 -19.86 12.54 -4.19
C ARG A 59 -19.57 11.27 -4.98
N GLU A 60 -19.10 11.39 -6.19
CA GLU A 60 -18.89 10.28 -7.12
C GLU A 60 -17.47 9.71 -7.00
N GLY A 61 -17.34 8.38 -7.08
CA GLY A 61 -16.05 7.72 -7.08
C GLY A 61 -15.38 7.86 -8.46
N VAL A 62 -14.27 8.60 -8.51
CA VAL A 62 -13.51 8.87 -9.74
C VAL A 62 -12.06 8.44 -9.64
N MET A 63 -11.58 8.05 -8.46
CA MET A 63 -10.21 7.63 -8.22
C MET A 63 -10.15 6.22 -7.63
N GLY A 64 -9.04 5.55 -7.79
CA GLY A 64 -8.69 4.34 -7.04
C GLY A 64 -8.30 4.65 -5.59
N THR A 65 -7.94 3.60 -4.85
CA THR A 65 -7.41 3.73 -3.49
C THR A 65 -5.97 4.27 -3.45
N ASN A 66 -5.34 4.34 -4.60
CA ASN A 66 -4.11 5.06 -4.92
C ASN A 66 -3.03 4.97 -3.83
N PRO A 67 -2.48 3.77 -3.59
CA PRO A 67 -1.51 3.55 -2.53
C PRO A 67 -0.17 4.21 -2.82
N ILE A 68 0.52 4.53 -1.72
CA ILE A 68 1.91 4.98 -1.70
C ILE A 68 2.69 4.09 -0.73
N ALA A 69 3.89 3.69 -1.12
CA ALA A 69 4.81 2.95 -0.28
C ALA A 69 6.21 3.56 -0.33
N ALA A 70 6.92 3.50 0.80
CA ALA A 70 8.33 3.87 0.88
C ALA A 70 9.08 2.90 1.80
N GLY A 71 10.34 2.63 1.47
CA GLY A 71 11.21 1.76 2.24
C GLY A 71 12.59 2.39 2.45
N VAL A 72 13.10 2.28 3.68
CA VAL A 72 14.40 2.80 4.09
C VAL A 72 15.07 1.80 5.03
N LEU A 73 16.35 1.46 4.77
CA LEU A 73 17.11 0.61 5.67
C LEU A 73 17.45 1.37 6.96
N THR A 74 17.27 0.71 8.10
CA THR A 74 17.49 1.32 9.43
C THR A 74 18.84 0.94 10.07
N GLY A 75 19.57 0.03 9.42
CA GLY A 75 20.84 -0.50 9.91
C GLY A 75 20.73 -1.69 10.86
N GLU A 76 19.63 -1.88 11.54
CA GLU A 76 19.34 -3.01 12.43
C GLU A 76 17.86 -3.41 12.35
N GLY A 77 17.60 -4.71 12.43
CA GLY A 77 16.25 -5.24 12.39
C GLY A 77 15.55 -5.05 11.06
N SER A 78 14.23 -4.87 11.11
CA SER A 78 13.42 -4.64 9.92
C SER A 78 13.58 -3.21 9.40
N PRO A 79 13.58 -3.00 8.07
CA PRO A 79 13.59 -1.66 7.49
C PRO A 79 12.34 -0.86 7.92
N PHE A 80 12.45 0.45 7.91
CA PHE A 80 11.27 1.30 7.91
C PHE A 80 10.52 1.05 6.61
N VAL A 81 9.24 0.68 6.72
CA VAL A 81 8.39 0.41 5.56
C VAL A 81 7.03 1.05 5.78
N MET A 82 6.69 1.98 4.93
CA MET A 82 5.40 2.64 4.85
C MET A 82 4.66 2.11 3.63
N ASP A 83 3.45 1.58 3.79
CA ASP A 83 2.54 1.18 2.70
C ASP A 83 1.10 1.41 3.13
N PHE A 84 0.43 2.34 2.49
CA PHE A 84 -0.98 2.63 2.77
C PHE A 84 -1.72 3.16 1.54
N SER A 85 -3.03 2.91 1.51
CA SER A 85 -3.93 3.55 0.53
C SER A 85 -4.20 5.01 0.91
N THR A 86 -4.42 5.86 -0.09
CA THR A 86 -4.85 7.25 0.13
C THR A 86 -6.34 7.39 0.44
N SER A 87 -7.07 6.28 0.45
CA SER A 87 -8.45 6.17 0.96
C SER A 87 -8.47 5.75 2.42
N MET A 88 -9.60 5.97 3.10
CA MET A 88 -9.82 5.56 4.49
C MET A 88 -9.72 4.05 4.70
N ILE A 89 -9.93 3.26 3.66
CA ILE A 89 -9.82 1.80 3.67
C ILE A 89 -9.24 1.29 2.34
N ALA A 90 -8.37 0.31 2.40
CA ALA A 90 -7.88 -0.37 1.22
C ALA A 90 -8.95 -1.31 0.62
N ASN A 91 -8.93 -1.53 -0.70
CA ASN A 91 -9.88 -2.42 -1.36
C ASN A 91 -9.88 -3.82 -0.76
N GLY A 92 -8.73 -4.40 -0.45
CA GLY A 92 -8.64 -5.74 0.15
C GLY A 92 -9.38 -5.82 1.49
N GLN A 93 -9.16 -4.85 2.38
CA GLN A 93 -9.84 -4.77 3.67
C GLN A 93 -11.36 -4.55 3.50
N PHE A 94 -11.76 -3.72 2.54
CA PHE A 94 -13.18 -3.51 2.24
C PHE A 94 -13.87 -4.81 1.80
N PHE A 95 -13.29 -5.55 0.86
CA PHE A 95 -13.87 -6.80 0.39
C PHE A 95 -13.83 -7.89 1.47
N GLN A 96 -12.82 -7.93 2.31
CA GLN A 96 -12.79 -8.81 3.47
C GLN A 96 -13.94 -8.51 4.44
N ALA A 97 -14.18 -7.23 4.74
CA ALA A 97 -15.33 -6.84 5.58
C ALA A 97 -16.67 -7.21 4.92
N LEU A 98 -16.81 -7.01 3.61
CA LEU A 98 -18.00 -7.39 2.85
C LEU A 98 -18.25 -8.90 2.91
N THR A 99 -17.24 -9.72 2.66
CA THR A 99 -17.35 -11.19 2.66
C THR A 99 -17.68 -11.73 4.05
N ASN A 100 -17.11 -11.13 5.08
CA ASN A 100 -17.33 -11.57 6.48
C ASN A 100 -18.55 -10.90 7.15
N GLY A 101 -19.31 -10.06 6.44
CA GLY A 101 -20.46 -9.34 6.99
C GLY A 101 -20.12 -8.35 8.11
N LEU A 102 -18.87 -7.85 8.13
CA LEU A 102 -18.38 -6.94 9.16
C LEU A 102 -18.73 -5.49 8.83
N ALA A 103 -19.11 -4.73 9.86
CA ALA A 103 -19.32 -3.29 9.71
C ALA A 103 -17.99 -2.55 9.56
N LEU A 104 -17.97 -1.51 8.73
CA LEU A 104 -16.88 -0.57 8.59
C LEU A 104 -16.95 0.52 9.66
N PRO A 105 -15.83 1.13 10.05
CA PRO A 105 -15.86 2.29 10.92
C PRO A 105 -16.65 3.45 10.30
N PRO A 106 -17.33 4.28 11.12
CA PRO A 106 -18.01 5.48 10.64
C PRO A 106 -17.05 6.44 9.91
N GLY A 107 -17.52 7.06 8.84
CA GLY A 107 -16.73 8.04 8.08
C GLY A 107 -15.76 7.43 7.05
N PHE A 108 -15.76 6.11 6.86
CA PHE A 108 -14.91 5.46 5.84
C PHE A 108 -15.57 5.45 4.47
N VAL A 109 -16.88 5.28 4.44
CA VAL A 109 -17.65 5.15 3.20
C VAL A 109 -18.98 5.92 3.28
N ARG A 110 -19.51 6.24 2.11
CA ARG A 110 -20.82 6.89 1.92
C ARG A 110 -21.66 6.08 0.95
N ASP A 111 -22.99 6.20 1.08
CA ASP A 111 -23.95 5.70 0.09
C ASP A 111 -23.96 6.61 -1.17
N LYS A 112 -24.75 6.22 -2.16
CA LYS A 112 -24.94 6.99 -3.42
C LYS A 112 -25.51 8.41 -3.20
N ASN A 113 -26.11 8.70 -2.05
CA ASN A 113 -26.63 10.02 -1.69
C ASN A 113 -25.62 10.86 -0.91
N GLY A 114 -24.44 10.32 -0.62
CA GLY A 114 -23.38 10.99 0.13
C GLY A 114 -23.52 10.88 1.65
N LYS A 115 -24.47 10.08 2.16
CA LYS A 115 -24.64 9.85 3.60
C LYS A 115 -23.63 8.83 4.10
N SER A 116 -22.99 9.10 5.24
CA SER A 116 -22.08 8.13 5.88
C SER A 116 -22.83 6.83 6.25
N ILE A 117 -22.24 5.71 5.89
CA ILE A 117 -22.73 4.36 6.19
C ILE A 117 -21.60 3.51 6.75
N THR A 118 -21.98 2.40 7.41
CA THR A 118 -21.03 1.41 7.96
C THR A 118 -21.20 0.04 7.31
N SER A 119 -22.24 -0.16 6.51
CA SER A 119 -22.52 -1.43 5.82
C SER A 119 -21.78 -1.51 4.49
N PRO A 120 -20.83 -2.47 4.31
CA PRO A 120 -20.21 -2.70 2.99
C PRO A 120 -21.24 -3.12 1.92
N ALA A 121 -22.30 -3.83 2.30
CA ALA A 121 -23.36 -4.24 1.36
C ALA A 121 -24.08 -3.01 0.79
N ASN A 122 -24.44 -2.03 1.63
CA ASN A 122 -25.10 -0.80 1.18
C ASN A 122 -24.17 0.07 0.30
N PHE A 123 -22.85 -0.01 0.49
CA PHE A 123 -21.88 0.65 -0.38
C PHE A 123 -21.95 0.11 -1.83
N MET A 124 -22.24 -1.17 -2.02
CA MET A 124 -22.29 -1.78 -3.36
C MET A 124 -23.38 -1.21 -4.26
N ASP A 125 -24.36 -0.49 -3.69
CA ASP A 125 -25.41 0.25 -4.44
C ASP A 125 -24.95 1.67 -4.82
N GLY A 126 -23.74 1.82 -5.38
CA GLY A 126 -23.23 3.11 -5.85
C GLY A 126 -22.58 3.99 -4.77
N GLY A 127 -22.16 3.41 -3.68
CA GLY A 127 -21.43 4.11 -2.62
C GLY A 127 -20.00 4.47 -3.00
N THR A 128 -19.37 5.32 -2.19
CA THR A 128 -17.98 5.79 -2.38
C THR A 128 -17.17 5.73 -1.10
N MET A 129 -15.89 5.43 -1.27
CA MET A 129 -14.87 5.54 -0.22
C MET A 129 -14.43 7.00 -0.07
N LEU A 130 -13.95 7.37 1.09
CA LEU A 130 -13.41 8.70 1.36
C LEU A 130 -11.88 8.68 1.37
N PRO A 131 -11.22 9.78 0.99
CA PRO A 131 -9.78 9.92 1.19
C PRO A 131 -9.45 10.06 2.67
N PHE A 132 -8.35 9.46 3.13
CA PHE A 132 -7.91 9.58 4.52
C PHE A 132 -7.58 11.04 4.87
N GLY A 133 -7.87 11.47 6.10
CA GLY A 133 -7.58 12.85 6.53
C GLY A 133 -8.18 13.93 5.62
N GLY A 134 -9.27 13.63 4.92
CA GLY A 134 -9.99 14.56 4.05
C GLY A 134 -9.16 15.05 2.86
N HIS A 135 -8.91 16.37 2.77
CA HIS A 135 -8.14 16.96 1.67
C HIS A 135 -6.69 16.46 1.57
N LYS A 136 -6.08 16.02 2.68
CA LYS A 136 -4.68 15.55 2.68
C LYS A 136 -4.52 14.26 1.88
N GLY A 137 -5.32 13.26 2.17
CA GLY A 137 -5.33 12.01 1.39
C GLY A 137 -5.77 12.23 -0.06
N TYR A 138 -6.70 13.17 -0.28
CA TYR A 138 -7.09 13.56 -1.64
C TYR A 138 -5.91 14.13 -2.44
N CYS A 139 -5.13 15.06 -1.87
CA CYS A 139 -3.96 15.62 -2.54
C CYS A 139 -2.92 14.55 -2.89
N ILE A 140 -2.63 13.64 -1.94
CA ILE A 140 -1.70 12.53 -2.20
C ILE A 140 -2.28 11.60 -3.27
N GLY A 141 -3.56 11.25 -3.19
CA GLY A 141 -4.24 10.39 -4.18
C GLY A 141 -4.21 10.98 -5.60
N LEU A 142 -4.35 12.30 -5.75
CA LEU A 142 -4.18 12.96 -7.04
C LEU A 142 -2.74 12.89 -7.52
N LEU A 143 -1.76 13.16 -6.64
CA LEU A 143 -0.35 13.06 -7.00
C LEU A 143 0.00 11.66 -7.51
N THR A 144 -0.51 10.61 -6.87
CA THR A 144 -0.27 9.23 -7.35
C THR A 144 -0.84 9.00 -8.75
N CYS A 145 -2.01 9.58 -9.08
CA CYS A 145 -2.56 9.53 -10.44
C CYS A 145 -1.65 10.26 -11.44
N LEU A 146 -1.20 11.47 -11.10
CA LEU A 146 -0.35 12.28 -11.99
C LEU A 146 1.01 11.61 -12.23
N LEU A 147 1.62 11.03 -11.20
CA LEU A 147 2.85 10.23 -11.35
C LEU A 147 2.60 8.96 -12.17
N GLY A 148 1.47 8.31 -11.96
CA GLY A 148 1.07 7.15 -12.77
C GLY A 148 0.93 7.48 -14.26
N ALA A 149 0.48 8.69 -14.60
CA ALA A 149 0.33 9.15 -15.98
C ALA A 149 1.66 9.26 -16.76
N LEU A 150 2.80 9.23 -16.07
CA LEU A 150 4.12 9.19 -16.71
C LEU A 150 4.36 7.92 -17.54
N ASN A 151 3.52 6.90 -17.38
CA ASN A 151 3.56 5.71 -18.24
C ASN A 151 3.05 5.95 -19.68
N GLY A 152 2.47 7.14 -19.96
CA GLY A 152 1.92 7.49 -21.27
C GLY A 152 0.51 6.95 -21.57
N ASP A 153 -0.07 6.18 -20.65
CA ASP A 153 -1.39 5.57 -20.78
C ASP A 153 -2.38 6.23 -19.82
N PHE A 154 -2.71 7.50 -20.09
CA PHE A 154 -3.64 8.26 -19.27
C PHE A 154 -5.02 8.42 -19.95
N SER A 155 -6.04 7.77 -19.41
CA SER A 155 -7.44 7.92 -19.81
C SER A 155 -8.32 8.28 -18.61
N THR A 156 -9.37 9.05 -18.79
CA THR A 156 -10.38 9.38 -17.79
C THR A 156 -11.63 8.53 -17.91
N ASP A 157 -11.71 7.66 -18.93
CA ASP A 157 -12.80 6.71 -19.09
C ASP A 157 -12.63 5.49 -18.17
N ASP A 158 -13.69 4.68 -18.07
CA ASP A 158 -13.73 3.52 -17.16
C ASP A 158 -12.72 2.41 -17.51
N SER A 159 -12.04 2.50 -18.64
CA SER A 159 -11.12 1.48 -19.15
C SER A 159 -9.81 1.34 -18.35
N ALA A 160 -9.79 1.93 -17.15
CA ALA A 160 -8.81 1.65 -16.11
C ALA A 160 -7.38 2.09 -16.42
N MET A 161 -7.20 3.38 -16.42
CA MET A 161 -5.90 3.94 -16.25
C MET A 161 -5.27 3.47 -14.95
N ARG A 162 -4.23 2.70 -15.10
CA ARG A 162 -3.35 2.32 -13.98
C ARG A 162 -1.94 2.67 -14.35
N GLY A 163 -1.33 3.50 -13.54
CA GLY A 163 0.08 3.82 -13.67
C GLY A 163 0.80 3.63 -12.35
N MET A 164 1.86 2.88 -12.38
CA MET A 164 2.77 2.77 -11.24
C MET A 164 4.01 3.59 -11.56
N TYR A 165 4.36 4.48 -10.65
CA TYR A 165 5.64 5.18 -10.65
C TYR A 165 6.50 4.61 -9.53
N MET A 166 7.76 4.37 -9.83
CA MET A 166 8.76 3.87 -8.91
C MET A 166 10.00 4.76 -8.98
N GLN A 167 10.57 5.05 -7.82
CA GLN A 167 11.83 5.77 -7.68
C GLN A 167 12.73 5.04 -6.70
N VAL A 168 14.00 4.92 -7.04
CA VAL A 168 15.02 4.33 -6.19
C VAL A 168 16.20 5.30 -6.11
N ILE A 169 16.68 5.53 -4.91
CA ILE A 169 17.82 6.40 -4.61
C ILE A 169 18.87 5.53 -3.92
N GLN A 170 20.09 5.50 -4.48
CA GLN A 170 21.24 4.90 -3.84
C GLN A 170 21.71 5.81 -2.70
N MET A 171 21.75 5.31 -1.47
CA MET A 171 22.12 6.13 -0.30
C MET A 171 23.55 6.66 -0.39
N ASP A 172 24.50 5.82 -0.78
CA ASP A 172 25.92 6.20 -0.89
C ASP A 172 26.19 7.30 -1.93
N ALA A 173 25.23 7.56 -2.82
CA ALA A 173 25.34 8.68 -3.76
C ALA A 173 25.17 10.06 -3.10
N LEU A 174 24.60 10.12 -1.91
CA LEU A 174 24.29 11.36 -1.19
C LEU A 174 25.03 11.46 0.15
N ILE A 175 25.14 10.36 0.88
CA ILE A 175 25.74 10.28 2.21
C ILE A 175 26.25 8.86 2.43
N ASP A 176 27.30 8.70 3.22
CA ASP A 176 27.74 7.38 3.67
C ASP A 176 26.58 6.57 4.28
N CYS A 177 26.40 5.33 3.81
CA CYS A 177 25.26 4.50 4.14
C CYS A 177 25.19 4.19 5.64
N GLU A 178 26.34 3.90 6.30
CA GLU A 178 26.38 3.59 7.73
C GLU A 178 26.03 4.84 8.56
N GLN A 179 26.54 5.99 8.16
CA GLN A 179 26.23 7.26 8.81
C GLN A 179 24.73 7.58 8.72
N TYR A 180 24.15 7.41 7.52
CA TYR A 180 22.71 7.62 7.32
C TYR A 180 21.86 6.68 8.17
N GLN A 181 22.18 5.39 8.16
CA GLN A 181 21.48 4.39 8.99
C GLN A 181 21.58 4.70 10.48
N GLY A 182 22.73 5.21 10.93
CA GLY A 182 22.91 5.69 12.30
C GLY A 182 21.96 6.82 12.68
N PHE A 183 21.78 7.79 11.78
CA PHE A 183 20.81 8.88 11.97
C PHE A 183 19.37 8.37 11.99
N VAL A 184 19.00 7.54 11.01
CA VAL A 184 17.64 6.95 10.93
C VAL A 184 17.33 6.17 12.19
N ARG A 185 18.19 5.27 12.62
CA ARG A 185 18.04 4.48 13.84
C ARG A 185 17.86 5.37 15.08
N SER A 186 18.74 6.36 15.25
CA SER A 186 18.66 7.27 16.39
C SER A 186 17.33 8.03 16.43
N PHE A 187 16.86 8.50 15.27
CA PHE A 187 15.59 9.20 15.16
C PHE A 187 14.40 8.28 15.42
N LEU A 188 14.39 7.07 14.86
CA LEU A 188 13.30 6.13 15.08
C LEU A 188 13.23 5.66 16.55
N ASN A 189 14.37 5.43 17.20
CA ASN A 189 14.44 5.13 18.63
C ASN A 189 13.91 6.28 19.49
N PHE A 190 14.24 7.53 19.12
CA PHE A 190 13.68 8.71 19.79
C PHE A 190 12.16 8.77 19.66
N VAL A 191 11.59 8.49 18.48
CA VAL A 191 10.14 8.44 18.28
C VAL A 191 9.50 7.33 19.12
N GLN A 192 10.10 6.13 19.15
CA GLN A 192 9.59 5.00 19.91
C GLN A 192 9.66 5.18 21.44
N ALA A 193 10.59 6.01 21.91
CA ALA A 193 10.71 6.34 23.33
C ALA A 193 9.61 7.29 23.82
N ALA A 194 8.74 7.81 22.96
CA ALA A 194 7.60 8.60 23.37
C ALA A 194 6.61 7.79 24.21
N ASN A 195 6.03 8.40 25.22
CA ASN A 195 5.03 7.72 26.06
C ASN A 195 3.80 7.33 25.23
N PRO A 196 3.35 6.07 25.28
CA PRO A 196 2.16 5.63 24.59
C PRO A 196 0.91 6.39 25.06
N ALA A 197 0.01 6.71 24.16
CA ALA A 197 -1.29 7.25 24.50
C ALA A 197 -2.19 6.17 25.15
N SER A 198 -3.25 6.58 25.84
CA SER A 198 -4.23 5.66 26.42
C SER A 198 -4.77 4.70 25.35
N GLY A 199 -4.77 3.40 25.66
CA GLY A 199 -5.17 2.33 24.76
C GLY A 199 -4.05 1.76 23.88
N PHE A 200 -2.83 2.25 24.00
CA PHE A 200 -1.65 1.73 23.33
C PHE A 200 -0.63 1.21 24.33
N ASN A 201 0.02 0.10 24.04
CA ASN A 201 1.07 -0.48 24.89
C ASN A 201 2.46 0.08 24.56
N GLU A 202 2.67 0.49 23.32
CA GLU A 202 3.94 0.99 22.78
C GLU A 202 3.73 1.90 21.57
N VAL A 203 4.74 2.69 21.22
CA VAL A 203 4.80 3.45 19.97
C VAL A 203 5.58 2.63 18.96
N LEU A 204 4.91 2.23 17.88
CA LEU A 204 5.53 1.50 16.77
C LEU A 204 5.91 2.44 15.63
N VAL A 205 7.01 2.14 14.95
CA VAL A 205 7.32 2.75 13.67
C VAL A 205 6.76 1.92 12.51
N PRO A 206 6.44 2.53 11.36
CA PRO A 206 5.96 1.84 10.18
C PRO A 206 6.86 0.66 9.78
N GLY A 207 6.24 -0.48 9.45
CA GLY A 207 6.92 -1.73 9.13
C GLY A 207 7.00 -2.72 10.30
N GLN A 208 7.16 -2.29 11.55
CA GLN A 208 7.36 -3.18 12.69
C GLN A 208 6.19 -4.14 12.96
N SER A 209 4.96 -3.64 12.93
CA SER A 209 3.78 -4.51 13.13
C SER A 209 3.68 -5.58 12.04
N ALA A 210 3.92 -5.22 10.79
CA ALA A 210 3.91 -6.16 9.67
C ALA A 210 5.03 -7.20 9.77
N SER A 211 6.23 -6.79 10.19
CA SER A 211 7.35 -7.70 10.43
C SER A 211 7.02 -8.72 11.53
N ARG A 212 6.51 -8.28 12.68
CA ARG A 212 6.10 -9.18 13.78
C ARG A 212 5.05 -10.19 13.34
N ILE A 213 4.06 -9.75 12.54
CA ILE A 213 3.03 -10.65 11.99
C ILE A 213 3.64 -11.65 11.00
N ARG A 214 4.58 -11.21 10.15
CA ARG A 214 5.30 -12.07 9.21
C ARG A 214 6.07 -13.16 9.96
N ASP A 215 6.85 -12.76 10.94
CA ASP A 215 7.69 -13.69 11.72
C ASP A 215 6.83 -14.74 12.43
N LYS A 216 5.74 -14.29 13.06
CA LYS A 216 4.76 -15.22 13.66
C LYS A 216 4.15 -16.18 12.63
N ARG A 217 3.79 -15.70 11.43
CA ARG A 217 3.21 -16.55 10.38
C ARG A 217 4.21 -17.52 9.74
N LEU A 218 5.49 -17.19 9.79
CA LEU A 218 6.56 -18.11 9.38
C LEU A 218 6.72 -19.27 10.37
N GLU A 219 6.44 -19.05 11.65
CA GLU A 219 6.48 -20.07 12.70
C GLU A 219 5.18 -20.89 12.74
N ASP A 220 4.04 -20.22 12.80
CA ASP A 220 2.72 -20.82 13.08
C ASP A 220 1.98 -21.25 11.78
N GLY A 221 2.42 -20.79 10.61
CA GLY A 221 1.68 -20.90 9.36
C GLY A 221 0.67 -19.76 9.14
N ILE A 222 -0.01 -19.80 8.01
CA ILE A 222 -1.03 -18.82 7.63
C ILE A 222 -2.41 -19.45 7.76
N GLU A 223 -3.23 -18.94 8.66
CA GLU A 223 -4.63 -19.33 8.77
C GLU A 223 -5.42 -18.79 7.58
N LEU A 224 -6.02 -19.71 6.83
CA LEU A 224 -6.89 -19.39 5.70
C LEU A 224 -8.34 -19.73 6.05
N PRO A 225 -9.31 -18.85 5.77
CA PRO A 225 -10.72 -19.21 5.85
C PRO A 225 -11.03 -20.39 4.93
N ASP A 226 -11.84 -21.36 5.39
CA ASP A 226 -12.18 -22.57 4.64
C ASP A 226 -12.64 -22.28 3.21
N ALA A 227 -13.47 -21.25 3.01
CA ALA A 227 -13.96 -20.85 1.70
C ALA A 227 -12.82 -20.42 0.76
N VAL A 228 -11.79 -19.76 1.27
CA VAL A 228 -10.62 -19.35 0.49
C VAL A 228 -9.77 -20.58 0.15
N PHE A 229 -9.56 -21.46 1.12
CA PHE A 229 -8.80 -22.70 0.89
C PHE A 229 -9.48 -23.58 -0.17
N GLN A 230 -10.78 -23.76 -0.12
CA GLN A 230 -11.53 -24.51 -1.14
C GLN A 230 -11.39 -23.90 -2.53
N GLN A 231 -11.46 -22.58 -2.67
CA GLN A 231 -11.21 -21.91 -3.95
C GLN A 231 -9.80 -22.15 -4.47
N LEU A 232 -8.78 -22.12 -3.61
CA LEU A 232 -7.40 -22.45 -3.99
C LEU A 232 -7.29 -23.88 -4.49
N VAL A 233 -7.92 -24.85 -3.82
CA VAL A 233 -7.96 -26.26 -4.24
C VAL A 233 -8.62 -26.41 -5.61
N GLU A 234 -9.74 -25.74 -5.84
CA GLU A 234 -10.43 -25.77 -7.15
C GLU A 234 -9.55 -25.20 -8.27
N TRP A 235 -8.90 -24.06 -8.02
CA TRP A 235 -7.98 -23.46 -8.99
C TRP A 235 -6.75 -24.33 -9.23
N GLY A 236 -6.18 -24.93 -8.17
CA GLY A 236 -5.07 -25.88 -8.30
C GLY A 236 -5.44 -27.06 -9.23
N LYS A 237 -6.61 -27.67 -9.01
CA LYS A 237 -7.13 -28.73 -9.89
C LYS A 237 -7.27 -28.28 -11.35
N LYS A 238 -7.83 -27.06 -11.58
CA LYS A 238 -8.01 -26.51 -12.93
C LYS A 238 -6.68 -26.25 -13.65
N LEU A 239 -5.66 -25.85 -12.91
CA LEU A 239 -4.35 -25.48 -13.45
C LEU A 239 -3.32 -26.63 -13.42
N GLY A 240 -3.68 -27.79 -12.89
CA GLY A 240 -2.77 -28.94 -12.72
C GLY A 240 -1.66 -28.68 -11.70
N VAL A 241 -1.90 -27.80 -10.71
CA VAL A 241 -0.98 -27.47 -9.62
C VAL A 241 -1.38 -28.24 -8.39
N GLU A 242 -0.44 -28.97 -7.79
CA GLU A 242 -0.65 -29.67 -6.52
C GLU A 242 -0.66 -28.64 -5.37
N ILE A 243 -1.71 -28.65 -4.56
CA ILE A 243 -1.83 -27.76 -3.41
C ILE A 243 -1.45 -28.56 -2.16
N PRO A 244 -0.51 -28.10 -1.34
CA PRO A 244 -0.16 -28.74 -0.08
C PRO A 244 -1.40 -28.88 0.82
N SER A 245 -1.51 -30.04 1.46
CA SER A 245 -2.57 -30.35 2.43
C SER A 245 -2.38 -29.59 3.74
#